data_0f9100067f3e9fea45bf2cf12640fbe0
#
_entry.id   0f9100067f3e9fea45bf2cf12640fbe0
#
_cell.length_a   1.000
_cell.length_b   1.000
_cell.length_c   1.000
_cell.angle_alpha   90.00
_cell.angle_beta   90.00
_cell.angle_gamma   90.00
#
_symmetry.space_group_name_H-M   'P 1'
#
loop_
_entity.id
_entity.type
_entity.pdbx_description
1 polymer ?
#
loop_
_entity_poly.entity_id
_entity_poly.type
_entity_poly.pdbx_seq_one_letter_code
_entity_poly.pdbx_strand_id
1 'polypeptide(L)'
;SGSASGTIEAGMTLRIGTAELMYVRSWSGTTATVTRGVNGSTAATATAVAVNVVVYPVLLQEAVIVQASRLWKRKDSAYASQVGLPETGQMLVWTGGLDPDVKALLNQGGLRRLIA
;
A
#
# COMPACT_ATOMS: atom_id res chain seq x y z
N SER A 1 -3.91 5.48 -30.53
CA SER A 1 -3.27 4.26 -30.01
C SER A 1 -2.05 4.66 -29.19
N GLY A 2 -2.21 4.73 -27.90
CA GLY A 2 -1.10 4.93 -26.99
C GLY A 2 -0.31 3.62 -26.87
N SER A 3 0.96 3.62 -27.25
CA SER A 3 1.86 2.53 -26.91
C SER A 3 2.00 2.51 -25.39
N ALA A 4 1.45 1.49 -24.74
CA ALA A 4 1.80 1.22 -23.36
C ALA A 4 3.26 0.72 -23.36
N SER A 5 4.18 1.60 -23.01
CA SER A 5 5.56 1.24 -22.72
C SER A 5 5.62 0.69 -21.31
N GLY A 6 5.51 -0.61 -21.17
CA GLY A 6 5.60 -1.26 -19.86
C GLY A 6 4.89 -2.61 -19.85
N THR A 7 5.36 -3.48 -18.98
CA THR A 7 4.74 -4.79 -18.74
C THR A 7 3.72 -4.64 -17.60
N ILE A 8 2.49 -5.08 -17.83
CA ILE A 8 1.46 -5.15 -16.78
C ILE A 8 1.57 -6.52 -16.09
N GLU A 9 1.64 -6.50 -14.78
CA GLU A 9 1.76 -7.71 -13.96
C GLU A 9 0.68 -7.74 -12.87
N ALA A 10 0.42 -8.93 -12.37
CA ALA A 10 -0.45 -9.09 -11.20
C ALA A 10 0.11 -8.32 -10.00
N GLY A 11 -0.77 -7.68 -9.26
CA GLY A 11 -0.40 -6.83 -8.11
C GLY A 11 -0.27 -5.35 -8.42
N MET A 12 -0.24 -4.97 -9.68
CA MET A 12 -0.18 -3.55 -10.08
C MET A 12 -1.53 -2.86 -9.95
N THR A 13 -1.48 -1.55 -9.69
CA THR A 13 -2.65 -0.67 -9.76
C THR A 13 -2.59 0.12 -11.06
N LEU A 14 -3.65 0.09 -11.82
CA LEU A 14 -3.78 0.82 -13.07
C LEU A 14 -4.75 1.99 -12.91
N ARG A 15 -4.43 3.11 -13.50
CA ARG A 15 -5.36 4.23 -13.67
C ARG A 15 -5.89 4.23 -15.11
N ILE A 16 -7.20 4.13 -15.23
CA ILE A 16 -7.90 4.15 -16.51
C ILE A 16 -8.51 5.55 -16.71
N GLY A 17 -8.13 6.19 -17.79
CA GLY A 17 -8.55 7.57 -18.02
C GLY A 17 -8.09 8.52 -16.92
N THR A 18 -9.00 9.35 -16.42
CA THR A 18 -8.68 10.40 -15.43
C THR A 18 -9.06 10.03 -13.99
N ALA A 19 -9.92 9.05 -13.76
CA ALA A 19 -10.57 8.90 -12.46
C ALA A 19 -10.61 7.50 -11.88
N GLU A 20 -10.65 6.44 -12.68
CA GLU A 20 -10.81 5.09 -12.14
C GLU A 20 -9.48 4.41 -11.86
N LEU A 21 -9.38 3.79 -10.68
CA LEU A 21 -8.28 2.91 -10.30
C LEU A 21 -8.74 1.46 -10.30
N MET A 22 -7.90 0.59 -10.86
CA MET A 22 -8.14 -0.85 -10.94
C MET A 22 -6.94 -1.61 -10.41
N TYR A 23 -7.19 -2.67 -9.67
CA TYR A 23 -6.14 -3.57 -9.19
C TYR A 23 -6.06 -4.81 -10.09
N VAL A 24 -4.89 -5.14 -10.60
CA VAL A 24 -4.64 -6.30 -11.45
C VAL A 24 -4.51 -7.56 -10.59
N ARG A 25 -5.45 -8.47 -10.71
CA ARG A 25 -5.41 -9.78 -10.03
C ARG A 25 -4.57 -10.79 -10.77
N SER A 26 -4.74 -10.83 -12.08
CA SER A 26 -3.97 -11.73 -12.96
C SER A 26 -3.87 -11.14 -14.35
N TRP A 27 -2.84 -11.54 -15.05
CA TRP A 27 -2.57 -11.17 -16.44
C TRP A 27 -2.31 -12.42 -17.26
N SER A 28 -2.96 -12.54 -18.41
CA SER A 28 -2.75 -13.65 -19.34
C SER A 28 -2.79 -13.14 -20.79
N GLY A 29 -1.66 -13.18 -21.45
CA GLY A 29 -1.54 -12.73 -22.85
C GLY A 29 -1.93 -11.27 -23.02
N THR A 30 -3.13 -11.02 -23.48
CA THR A 30 -3.68 -9.67 -23.74
C THR A 30 -4.82 -9.30 -22.79
N THR A 31 -5.14 -10.17 -21.83
CA THR A 31 -6.30 -9.98 -20.96
C THR A 31 -5.89 -9.83 -19.50
N ALA A 32 -6.39 -8.80 -18.85
CA ALA A 32 -6.24 -8.57 -17.42
C ALA A 32 -7.54 -8.90 -16.68
N THR A 33 -7.43 -9.69 -15.61
CA THR A 33 -8.51 -9.78 -14.62
C THR A 33 -8.26 -8.76 -13.54
N VAL A 34 -9.20 -7.84 -13.33
CA VAL A 34 -9.03 -6.68 -12.46
C VAL A 34 -10.15 -6.55 -11.43
N THR A 35 -9.84 -5.97 -10.30
CA THR A 35 -10.84 -5.42 -9.37
C THR A 35 -10.99 -3.94 -9.67
N ARG A 36 -12.21 -3.52 -9.98
CA ARG A 36 -12.54 -2.15 -10.37
C ARG A 36 -12.86 -1.26 -9.18
N GLY A 37 -12.72 0.04 -9.36
CA GLY A 37 -13.14 1.01 -8.35
C GLY A 37 -12.36 0.92 -7.04
N VAL A 38 -11.07 0.58 -7.08
CA VAL A 38 -10.24 0.51 -5.87
C VAL A 38 -9.81 1.89 -5.37
N ASN A 39 -9.35 1.96 -4.13
CA ASN A 39 -8.83 3.19 -3.50
C ASN A 39 -9.81 4.37 -3.54
N GLY A 40 -11.11 4.10 -3.37
CA GLY A 40 -12.14 5.12 -3.34
C GLY A 40 -12.54 5.67 -4.72
N SER A 41 -12.03 5.10 -5.81
CA SER A 41 -12.47 5.49 -7.16
C SER A 41 -13.78 4.81 -7.54
N THR A 42 -14.48 5.37 -8.50
CA THR A 42 -15.73 4.82 -9.01
C THR A 42 -15.50 4.17 -10.37
N ALA A 43 -16.05 2.96 -10.54
CA ALA A 43 -16.00 2.27 -11.81
C ALA A 43 -16.78 3.04 -12.88
N ALA A 44 -16.13 3.33 -14.00
CA ALA A 44 -16.71 4.05 -15.12
C ALA A 44 -16.54 3.27 -16.43
N THR A 45 -17.42 3.50 -17.38
CA THR A 45 -17.26 2.93 -18.73
C THR A 45 -16.10 3.61 -19.42
N ALA A 46 -15.16 2.81 -19.92
CA ALA A 46 -13.98 3.30 -20.63
C ALA A 46 -13.77 2.49 -21.89
N THR A 47 -13.61 3.19 -23.02
CA THR A 47 -13.33 2.60 -24.31
C THR A 47 -12.19 3.37 -24.95
N ALA A 48 -11.12 2.67 -25.36
CA ALA A 48 -9.95 3.25 -26.02
C ALA A 48 -9.31 4.43 -25.25
N VAL A 49 -9.28 4.34 -23.92
CA VAL A 49 -8.65 5.35 -23.06
C VAL A 49 -7.23 4.93 -22.67
N ALA A 50 -6.43 5.91 -22.30
CA ALA A 50 -5.08 5.67 -21.79
C ALA A 50 -5.09 4.88 -20.48
N VAL A 51 -4.19 3.92 -20.37
CA VAL A 51 -3.95 3.12 -19.17
C VAL A 51 -2.58 3.50 -18.63
N ASN A 52 -2.53 3.92 -17.38
CA ASN A 52 -1.29 4.28 -16.70
C ASN A 52 -1.07 3.37 -15.50
N VAL A 53 0.16 2.93 -15.30
CA VAL A 53 0.54 2.21 -14.08
C VAL A 53 0.75 3.23 -12.96
N VAL A 54 0.10 3.00 -11.82
CA VAL A 54 0.30 3.84 -10.63
C VAL A 54 1.56 3.37 -9.92
N VAL A 55 2.53 4.26 -9.81
CA VAL A 55 3.78 4.02 -9.09
C VAL A 55 3.70 4.73 -7.75
N TYR A 56 3.81 3.96 -6.67
CA TYR A 56 3.84 4.53 -5.32
C TYR A 56 5.25 4.97 -4.95
N PRO A 57 5.41 6.08 -4.20
CA PRO A 57 6.72 6.51 -3.72
C PRO A 57 7.42 5.41 -2.93
N VAL A 58 8.73 5.24 -3.12
CA VAL A 58 9.54 4.20 -2.45
C VAL A 58 9.42 4.30 -0.93
N LEU A 59 9.44 5.51 -0.38
CA LEU A 59 9.31 5.73 1.07
C LEU A 59 7.96 5.25 1.62
N LEU A 60 6.89 5.36 0.83
CA LEU A 60 5.59 4.81 1.20
C LEU A 60 5.62 3.29 1.22
N GLN A 61 6.22 2.67 0.22
CA GLN A 61 6.35 1.22 0.15
C GLN A 61 7.16 0.68 1.32
N GLU A 62 8.28 1.30 1.64
CA GLU A 62 9.11 0.95 2.80
C GLU A 62 8.34 1.11 4.11
N ALA A 63 7.63 2.21 4.29
CA ALA A 63 6.81 2.45 5.48
C ALA A 63 5.76 1.35 5.68
N VAL A 64 5.09 0.94 4.60
CA VAL A 64 4.08 -0.13 4.63
C VAL A 64 4.72 -1.47 5.00
N ILE A 65 5.86 -1.82 4.40
CA ILE A 65 6.57 -3.07 4.66
C ILE A 65 7.04 -3.13 6.13
N VAL A 66 7.62 -2.06 6.63
CA VAL A 66 8.09 -1.97 8.02
C VAL A 66 6.92 -2.12 9.00
N GLN A 67 5.84 -1.40 8.76
CA GLN A 67 4.65 -1.46 9.62
C GLN A 67 3.99 -2.84 9.59
N ALA A 68 3.83 -3.42 8.40
CA ALA A 68 3.26 -4.76 8.23
C ALA A 68 4.12 -5.84 8.93
N SER A 69 5.44 -5.77 8.79
CA SER A 69 6.38 -6.67 9.44
C SER A 69 6.28 -6.62 10.96
N ARG A 70 6.13 -5.42 11.52
CA ARG A 70 5.98 -5.23 12.97
C ARG A 70 4.64 -5.72 13.48
N LEU A 71 3.57 -5.46 12.77
CA LEU A 71 2.24 -5.98 13.10
C LEU A 71 2.24 -7.52 13.06
N TRP A 72 2.92 -8.10 12.08
CA TRP A 72 3.07 -9.55 12.00
C TRP A 72 3.80 -10.14 13.20
N LYS A 73 4.88 -9.51 13.63
CA LYS A 73 5.61 -9.94 14.83
C LYS A 73 4.78 -9.78 16.10
N ARG A 74 3.99 -8.72 16.18
CA ARG A 74 3.12 -8.45 17.33
C ARG A 74 1.94 -9.41 17.48
N LYS A 75 1.56 -10.12 16.40
CA LYS A 75 0.46 -11.10 16.49
C LYS A 75 0.69 -12.17 17.55
N ASP A 76 1.95 -12.52 17.79
CA ASP A 76 2.32 -13.53 18.79
C ASP A 76 2.21 -12.98 20.23
N SER A 77 2.25 -11.67 20.38
CA SER A 77 2.01 -10.95 21.63
C SER A 77 0.55 -10.50 21.76
N ALA A 78 -0.36 -11.19 21.10
CA ALA A 78 -1.74 -10.81 20.83
C ALA A 78 -2.41 -10.08 22.01
N TYR A 79 -2.93 -8.87 21.74
CA TYR A 79 -3.70 -8.06 22.69
C TYR A 79 -2.93 -7.48 23.88
N ALA A 80 -1.63 -7.75 24.03
CA ALA A 80 -0.83 -7.13 25.05
C ALA A 80 -0.39 -5.72 24.63
N SER A 81 -0.77 -4.70 25.39
CA SER A 81 -0.24 -3.35 25.19
C SER A 81 1.20 -3.23 25.71
N GLN A 82 1.63 -4.18 26.51
CA GLN A 82 2.97 -4.25 27.06
C GLN A 82 3.48 -5.68 26.96
N VAL A 83 4.67 -5.86 26.37
CA VAL A 83 5.42 -7.11 26.42
C VAL A 83 6.77 -6.80 27.04
N GLY A 84 7.07 -7.41 28.17
CA GLY A 84 8.32 -7.22 28.87
C GLY A 84 8.87 -8.53 29.40
N LEU A 85 10.20 -8.60 29.48
CA LEU A 85 10.88 -9.61 30.26
C LEU A 85 11.06 -9.06 31.66
N PRO A 86 10.40 -9.62 32.72
CA PRO A 86 10.47 -9.11 34.09
C PRO A 86 11.90 -9.08 34.64
N GLU A 87 12.75 -9.99 34.16
CA GLU A 87 14.13 -10.13 34.57
C GLU A 87 15.06 -9.04 34.07
N THR A 88 14.74 -8.42 32.91
CA THR A 88 15.58 -7.41 32.28
C THR A 88 15.06 -5.99 32.47
N GLY A 89 13.86 -5.81 32.98
CA GLY A 89 13.21 -4.50 33.11
C GLY A 89 12.89 -3.83 31.77
N GLN A 90 13.06 -4.53 30.66
CA GLN A 90 12.72 -4.02 29.32
C GLN A 90 11.27 -4.31 29.01
N MET A 91 10.52 -3.28 28.73
CA MET A 91 9.13 -3.37 28.30
C MET A 91 8.98 -2.82 26.89
N LEU A 92 8.37 -3.62 26.02
CA LEU A 92 7.88 -3.14 24.73
C LEU A 92 6.45 -2.61 24.91
N VAL A 93 6.30 -1.31 24.82
CA VAL A 93 4.99 -0.66 24.90
C VAL A 93 4.49 -0.36 23.49
N TRP A 94 3.33 -0.89 23.17
CA TRP A 94 2.62 -0.50 21.96
C TRP A 94 1.56 0.54 22.31
N THR A 95 1.76 1.75 21.79
CA THR A 95 0.87 2.88 22.06
C THR A 95 -0.28 3.01 21.06
N GLY A 96 -0.37 2.08 20.10
CA GLY A 96 -1.32 2.17 18.99
C GLY A 96 -0.86 3.12 17.89
N GLY A 97 -1.49 3.03 16.73
CA GLY A 97 -1.16 3.83 15.57
C GLY A 97 0.15 3.42 14.87
N LEU A 98 0.70 4.35 14.10
CA LEU A 98 1.94 4.12 13.37
C LEU A 98 3.16 4.28 14.28
N ASP A 99 4.15 3.44 14.07
CA ASP A 99 5.42 3.54 14.78
C ASP A 99 6.17 4.84 14.42
N PRO A 100 6.99 5.39 15.35
CA PRO A 100 7.65 6.69 15.14
C PRO A 100 8.55 6.75 13.91
N ASP A 101 9.27 5.69 13.60
CA ASP A 101 10.13 5.61 12.42
C ASP A 101 9.34 5.48 11.12
N VAL A 102 8.20 4.80 11.13
CA VAL A 102 7.25 4.78 10.01
C VAL A 102 6.71 6.19 9.77
N LYS A 103 6.35 6.91 10.83
CA LYS A 103 5.94 8.32 10.72
C LYS A 103 7.04 9.19 10.13
N ALA A 104 8.30 8.96 10.51
CA ALA A 104 9.44 9.68 9.96
C ALA A 104 9.62 9.43 8.46
N LEU A 105 9.48 8.18 7.99
CA LEU A 105 9.53 7.84 6.56
C LEU A 105 8.42 8.55 5.77
N LEU A 106 7.20 8.55 6.29
CA LEU A 106 6.06 9.23 5.67
C LEU A 106 6.26 10.75 5.62
N ASN A 107 6.86 11.34 6.66
CA ASN A 107 7.18 12.77 6.68
C ASN A 107 8.25 13.13 5.65
N GLN A 108 9.29 12.33 5.52
CA GLN A 108 10.33 12.50 4.50
C GLN A 108 9.76 12.48 3.08
N GLY A 109 8.82 11.58 2.83
CA GLY A 109 8.15 11.48 1.54
C GLY A 109 7.13 12.60 1.26
N GLY A 110 6.90 13.52 2.19
CA GLY A 110 5.86 14.55 2.07
C GLY A 110 4.44 14.00 2.11
N LEU A 111 4.27 12.77 2.54
CA LEU A 111 3.00 12.04 2.51
C LEU A 111 2.11 12.32 3.72
N ARG A 112 2.63 12.98 4.73
CA ARG A 112 1.89 13.28 5.97
C ARG A 112 0.60 14.07 5.71
N ARG A 113 0.61 14.96 4.72
CA ARG A 113 -0.57 15.76 4.37
C ARG A 113 -1.71 14.92 3.79
N LEU A 114 -1.41 13.73 3.28
CA LEU A 114 -2.40 12.81 2.71
C LEU A 114 -3.04 11.91 3.78
N ILE A 115 -2.44 11.83 4.96
CA ILE A 115 -2.81 10.91 6.05
C ILE A 115 -3.40 11.67 7.25
N ALA A 116 -3.17 12.95 7.29
CA ALA A 116 -3.68 13.81 8.36
C ALA A 116 -5.19 14.01 8.29
#